data_209d762e3bb1f82c7bd94ad98db5ac00
#
_entry.id   209d762e3bb1f82c7bd94ad98db5ac00
#
_cell.length_a   1.000
_cell.length_b   1.000
_cell.length_c   1.000
_cell.angle_alpha   90.00
_cell.angle_beta   90.00
_cell.angle_gamma   90.00
#
_symmetry.space_group_name_H-M   'P 1'
#
loop_
_entity.id
_entity.type
_entity.pdbx_description
1 polymer ?
#
loop_
_entity_poly.entity_id
_entity_poly.type
_entity_poly.pdbx_seq_one_letter_code
_entity_poly.pdbx_strand_id
1 'polypeptide(L)'
;MSRCCCCCRVPVAHWKSNFGAVIPLLADGFRVLCVSYDGFDETEQTEFSTMLEETQKIEAYLKTHCGGHIRAAYGCSLGGSFVGLLAARRNIRIDYGILGSSDLDQASPLAAILQTNLLLPLIYPVVRDGKFKAKFLQKRLDKRAKESEDYVKAFLKMFGDARPYVTMQSCKNQFYSDLITPLPDKIHILGTEIHIFYALKMGKKYRARYQRHFAHPVLHEQNLQHEELLACHPGQWAQLVKSIAL
;
A
#
# COMPACT_ATOMS: atom_id res chain seq x y z
N MET A 1 11.51 -9.97 22.82
CA MET A 1 11.57 -8.91 21.78
C MET A 1 10.15 -8.66 21.30
N SER A 2 9.68 -7.42 21.29
CA SER A 2 8.34 -7.08 20.79
C SER A 2 8.27 -7.33 19.28
N ARG A 3 7.33 -8.19 18.84
CA ARG A 3 7.08 -8.46 17.42
C ARG A 3 6.37 -7.24 16.82
N CYS A 4 7.13 -6.36 16.20
CA CYS A 4 6.59 -5.17 15.56
C CYS A 4 6.16 -5.47 14.12
N CYS A 5 4.90 -5.15 13.77
CA CYS A 5 4.38 -5.19 12.41
C CYS A 5 4.07 -3.76 11.97
N CYS A 6 4.71 -3.32 10.89
CA CYS A 6 4.48 -2.00 10.30
C CYS A 6 3.56 -2.12 9.08
N CYS A 7 2.46 -1.37 9.06
CA CYS A 7 1.47 -1.38 7.99
C CYS A 7 1.51 -0.08 7.18
N CYS A 8 1.90 -0.18 5.89
CA CYS A 8 1.88 0.91 4.91
C CYS A 8 0.60 0.84 4.06
N ARG A 9 -0.09 1.96 3.92
CA ARG A 9 -1.44 2.04 3.33
C ARG A 9 -1.45 2.19 1.81
N VAL A 10 -2.63 2.03 1.21
CA VAL A 10 -2.90 2.36 -0.20
C VAL A 10 -2.75 3.86 -0.47
N PRO A 11 -2.60 4.28 -1.77
CA PRO A 11 -2.58 5.70 -2.12
C PRO A 11 -3.79 6.44 -1.57
N VAL A 12 -3.57 7.69 -1.16
CA VAL A 12 -4.60 8.65 -0.77
C VAL A 12 -5.67 8.12 0.22
N ALA A 13 -5.43 6.99 0.89
CA ALA A 13 -6.34 6.42 1.88
C ALA A 13 -5.95 6.79 3.32
N HIS A 14 -6.81 6.52 4.30
CA HIS A 14 -6.51 6.67 5.72
C HIS A 14 -6.27 5.29 6.36
N TRP A 15 -5.32 5.18 7.32
CA TRP A 15 -4.97 3.89 7.91
C TRP A 15 -6.16 3.20 8.61
N LYS A 16 -7.06 3.96 9.25
CA LYS A 16 -8.27 3.40 9.88
C LYS A 16 -9.18 2.71 8.87
N SER A 17 -9.35 3.31 7.69
CA SER A 17 -10.18 2.73 6.60
C SER A 17 -9.55 1.48 6.00
N ASN A 18 -8.21 1.43 5.93
CA ASN A 18 -7.50 0.28 5.37
C ASN A 18 -7.33 -0.86 6.37
N PHE A 19 -6.91 -0.54 7.61
CA PHE A 19 -6.45 -1.55 8.56
C PHE A 19 -7.32 -1.67 9.81
N GLY A 20 -8.34 -0.82 9.99
CA GLY A 20 -9.18 -0.83 11.19
C GLY A 20 -9.80 -2.19 11.50
N ALA A 21 -10.17 -2.97 10.48
CA ALA A 21 -10.72 -4.30 10.65
C ALA A 21 -9.69 -5.38 11.02
N VAL A 22 -8.42 -5.20 10.66
CA VAL A 22 -7.37 -6.21 10.85
C VAL A 22 -6.47 -5.94 12.05
N ILE A 23 -6.37 -4.69 12.53
CA ILE A 23 -5.57 -4.34 13.71
C ILE A 23 -5.94 -5.18 14.94
N PRO A 24 -7.23 -5.31 15.32
CA PRO A 24 -7.62 -6.14 16.46
C PRO A 24 -7.24 -7.61 16.28
N LEU A 25 -7.24 -8.10 15.04
CA LEU A 25 -6.90 -9.48 14.72
C LEU A 25 -5.39 -9.77 14.82
N LEU A 26 -4.54 -8.75 14.79
CA LEU A 26 -3.09 -8.86 14.92
C LEU A 26 -2.59 -8.53 16.34
N ALA A 27 -3.37 -7.80 17.12
CA ALA A 27 -2.93 -7.19 18.39
C ALA A 27 -2.53 -8.20 19.47
N ASP A 28 -2.98 -9.44 19.39
CA ASP A 28 -2.59 -10.54 20.30
C ASP A 28 -1.16 -11.06 20.04
N GLY A 29 -0.64 -10.89 18.82
CA GLY A 29 0.69 -11.39 18.41
C GLY A 29 1.70 -10.31 18.06
N PHE A 30 1.23 -9.08 17.78
CA PHE A 30 2.07 -8.00 17.29
C PHE A 30 1.79 -6.67 17.98
N ARG A 31 2.84 -5.86 18.14
CA ARG A 31 2.71 -4.42 18.25
C ARG A 31 2.52 -3.85 16.85
N VAL A 32 1.30 -3.40 16.53
CA VAL A 32 0.96 -2.89 15.20
C VAL A 32 1.28 -1.40 15.11
N LEU A 33 2.03 -1.01 14.09
CA LEU A 33 2.31 0.39 13.73
C LEU A 33 1.67 0.67 12.39
N CYS A 34 0.79 1.67 12.34
CA CYS A 34 0.17 2.13 11.10
C CYS A 34 0.80 3.46 10.67
N VAL A 35 1.27 3.51 9.43
CA VAL A 35 1.91 4.70 8.88
C VAL A 35 0.85 5.67 8.38
N SER A 36 0.88 6.91 8.84
CA SER A 36 0.27 8.07 8.18
C SER A 36 1.34 8.79 7.38
N TYR A 37 1.11 9.01 6.09
CA TYR A 37 2.01 9.81 5.27
C TYR A 37 1.68 11.30 5.45
N ASP A 38 2.68 12.15 5.30
CA ASP A 38 2.50 13.60 5.29
C ASP A 38 1.41 14.01 4.30
N GLY A 39 0.63 15.03 4.67
CA GLY A 39 -0.48 15.53 3.87
C GLY A 39 -1.74 14.65 3.86
N PHE A 40 -1.74 13.51 4.58
CA PHE A 40 -2.88 12.59 4.66
C PHE A 40 -3.34 12.30 6.09
N ASP A 41 -2.86 13.05 7.05
CA ASP A 41 -3.31 13.01 8.45
C ASP A 41 -3.97 14.34 8.80
N GLU A 42 -5.16 14.28 9.41
CA GLU A 42 -5.94 15.47 9.79
C GLU A 42 -5.36 16.23 10.98
N THR A 43 -4.49 15.57 11.74
CA THR A 43 -3.88 16.15 12.94
C THR A 43 -2.62 16.95 12.65
N GLU A 44 -2.10 16.87 11.43
CA GLU A 44 -0.85 17.50 11.03
C GLU A 44 -1.04 18.38 9.77
N GLN A 45 -0.47 19.57 9.79
CA GLN A 45 -0.46 20.48 8.62
C GLN A 45 0.83 20.24 7.81
N THR A 46 0.91 19.05 7.20
CA THR A 46 2.05 18.64 6.37
C THR A 46 1.64 18.50 4.92
N GLU A 47 2.60 18.34 4.02
CA GLU A 47 2.39 18.02 2.61
C GLU A 47 3.28 16.84 2.21
N PHE A 48 2.71 15.88 1.49
CA PHE A 48 3.49 14.77 0.93
C PHE A 48 4.51 15.31 -0.08
N SER A 49 5.78 15.10 0.18
CA SER A 49 6.88 15.55 -0.67
C SER A 49 7.24 14.47 -1.71
N THR A 50 7.96 13.44 -1.30
CA THR A 50 8.37 12.32 -2.16
C THR A 50 8.28 10.99 -1.41
N MET A 51 8.13 9.90 -2.16
CA MET A 51 8.18 8.55 -1.59
C MET A 51 9.51 8.30 -0.86
N LEU A 52 10.62 8.84 -1.36
CA LEU A 52 11.94 8.67 -0.74
C LEU A 52 12.01 9.35 0.62
N GLU A 53 11.54 10.60 0.73
CA GLU A 53 11.52 11.34 2.00
C GLU A 53 10.60 10.68 3.02
N GLU A 54 9.40 10.24 2.62
CA GLU A 54 8.52 9.49 3.50
C GLU A 54 9.16 8.18 3.97
N THR A 55 9.86 7.46 3.07
CA THR A 55 10.61 6.25 3.45
C THR A 55 11.68 6.57 4.50
N GLN A 56 12.40 7.69 4.35
CA GLN A 56 13.43 8.12 5.33
C GLN A 56 12.80 8.45 6.69
N LYS A 57 11.63 9.08 6.73
CA LYS A 57 10.89 9.34 7.97
C LYS A 57 10.46 8.04 8.66
N ILE A 58 9.94 7.08 7.90
CA ILE A 58 9.60 5.74 8.41
C ILE A 58 10.84 5.06 8.99
N GLU A 59 11.97 5.07 8.28
CA GLU A 59 13.24 4.51 8.74
C GLU A 59 13.72 5.17 10.04
N ALA A 60 13.66 6.50 10.11
CA ALA A 60 14.06 7.26 11.30
C ALA A 60 13.19 6.90 12.51
N TYR A 61 11.86 6.86 12.32
CA TYR A 61 10.92 6.46 13.37
C TYR A 61 11.21 5.03 13.87
N LEU A 62 11.39 4.08 12.94
CA LEU A 62 11.63 2.68 13.30
C LEU A 62 13.01 2.49 13.98
N LYS A 63 14.02 3.26 13.61
CA LYS A 63 15.31 3.27 14.33
C LYS A 63 15.15 3.73 15.77
N THR A 64 14.43 4.82 15.98
CA THR A 64 14.25 5.42 17.30
C THR A 64 13.36 4.58 18.22
N HIS A 65 12.24 4.03 17.69
CA HIS A 65 11.19 3.42 18.51
C HIS A 65 11.16 1.89 18.48
N CYS A 66 11.87 1.28 17.51
CA CYS A 66 11.92 -0.18 17.31
C CYS A 66 13.37 -0.71 17.24
N GLY A 67 14.37 0.11 17.54
CA GLY A 67 15.78 -0.28 17.46
C GLY A 67 16.23 -0.64 16.03
N GLY A 68 15.57 -0.11 15.00
CA GLY A 68 15.87 -0.37 13.60
C GLY A 68 15.54 -1.79 13.12
N HIS A 69 14.73 -2.55 13.88
CA HIS A 69 14.32 -3.90 13.52
C HIS A 69 12.81 -4.08 13.71
N ILE A 70 12.14 -4.60 12.69
CA ILE A 70 10.73 -4.99 12.73
C ILE A 70 10.55 -6.42 12.22
N ARG A 71 9.60 -7.13 12.79
CA ARG A 71 9.28 -8.51 12.41
C ARG A 71 8.65 -8.58 11.04
N ALA A 72 7.67 -7.72 10.77
CA ALA A 72 6.99 -7.67 9.47
C ALA A 72 6.73 -6.23 9.03
N ALA A 73 6.83 -5.98 7.73
CA ALA A 73 6.31 -4.79 7.05
C ALA A 73 5.25 -5.24 6.05
N TYR A 74 4.01 -4.80 6.21
CA TYR A 74 2.96 -5.03 5.22
C TYR A 74 2.65 -3.73 4.47
N GLY A 75 2.50 -3.83 3.15
CA GLY A 75 2.08 -2.71 2.32
C GLY A 75 1.11 -3.13 1.22
N CYS A 76 -0.02 -2.44 1.13
CA CYS A 76 -1.02 -2.69 0.10
C CYS A 76 -0.96 -1.64 -1.01
N SER A 77 -1.11 -2.05 -2.27
CA SER A 77 -1.00 -1.19 -3.45
C SER A 77 0.31 -0.38 -3.42
N LEU A 78 0.24 0.96 -3.44
CA LEU A 78 1.41 1.86 -3.25
C LEU A 78 2.21 1.55 -1.97
N GLY A 79 1.55 1.11 -0.89
CA GLY A 79 2.24 0.69 0.33
C GLY A 79 3.23 -0.45 0.11
N GLY A 80 2.99 -1.31 -0.88
CA GLY A 80 3.95 -2.35 -1.27
C GLY A 80 5.20 -1.78 -1.92
N SER A 81 5.12 -0.68 -2.66
CA SER A 81 6.30 0.05 -3.16
C SER A 81 7.16 0.57 -2.00
N PHE A 82 6.54 1.09 -0.92
CA PHE A 82 7.25 1.47 0.31
C PHE A 82 7.95 0.28 0.97
N VAL A 83 7.27 -0.86 1.10
CA VAL A 83 7.89 -2.09 1.67
C VAL A 83 9.08 -2.53 0.83
N GLY A 84 8.93 -2.55 -0.50
CA GLY A 84 10.02 -2.86 -1.42
C GLY A 84 11.21 -1.90 -1.27
N LEU A 85 10.93 -0.60 -1.17
CA LEU A 85 11.96 0.43 -1.02
C LEU A 85 12.66 0.35 0.35
N LEU A 86 11.92 0.19 1.45
CA LEU A 86 12.48 -0.04 2.79
C LEU A 86 13.42 -1.25 2.81
N ALA A 87 13.00 -2.36 2.20
CA ALA A 87 13.81 -3.56 2.09
C ALA A 87 15.08 -3.31 1.26
N ALA A 88 14.96 -2.70 0.08
CA ALA A 88 16.07 -2.43 -0.83
C ALA A 88 17.13 -1.49 -0.20
N ARG A 89 16.70 -0.50 0.59
CA ARG A 89 17.59 0.49 1.24
C ARG A 89 18.40 -0.08 2.41
N ARG A 90 17.92 -1.16 3.05
CA ARG A 90 18.63 -1.86 4.15
C ARG A 90 18.98 -0.97 5.35
N ASN A 91 18.33 0.17 5.52
CA ASN A 91 18.58 1.08 6.64
C ASN A 91 17.96 0.61 7.95
N ILE A 92 17.01 -0.32 7.86
CA ILE A 92 16.37 -1.06 8.94
C ILE A 92 16.35 -2.54 8.58
N ARG A 93 16.26 -3.40 9.59
CA ARG A 93 16.06 -4.84 9.40
C ARG A 93 14.57 -5.14 9.38
N ILE A 94 14.14 -5.89 8.37
CA ILE A 94 12.79 -6.41 8.21
C ILE A 94 12.92 -7.91 8.04
N ASP A 95 12.29 -8.72 8.92
CA ASP A 95 12.35 -10.17 8.74
C ASP A 95 11.42 -10.61 7.60
N TYR A 96 10.19 -10.05 7.54
CA TYR A 96 9.21 -10.36 6.50
C TYR A 96 8.67 -9.09 5.83
N GLY A 97 8.99 -8.91 4.55
CA GLY A 97 8.35 -7.89 3.71
C GLY A 97 7.13 -8.49 3.01
N ILE A 98 5.92 -7.97 3.27
CA ILE A 98 4.68 -8.50 2.73
C ILE A 98 4.03 -7.45 1.84
N LEU A 99 3.86 -7.75 0.56
CA LEU A 99 3.22 -6.87 -0.42
C LEU A 99 1.81 -7.39 -0.72
N GLY A 100 0.80 -6.56 -0.48
CA GLY A 100 -0.59 -6.86 -0.84
C GLY A 100 -0.98 -6.15 -2.13
N SER A 101 -1.31 -6.90 -3.17
CA SER A 101 -1.84 -6.39 -4.45
C SER A 101 -1.10 -5.17 -5.02
N SER A 102 0.21 -5.07 -4.76
CA SER A 102 1.03 -3.95 -5.22
C SER A 102 1.26 -4.03 -6.71
N ASP A 103 1.22 -2.89 -7.40
CA ASP A 103 1.45 -2.84 -8.86
C ASP A 103 2.92 -2.63 -9.21
N LEU A 104 3.72 -2.02 -8.35
CA LEU A 104 5.13 -1.72 -8.55
C LEU A 104 5.37 -1.08 -9.93
N ASP A 105 4.46 -0.19 -10.34
CA ASP A 105 4.55 0.50 -11.63
C ASP A 105 5.70 1.50 -11.61
N GLN A 106 6.48 1.49 -12.68
CA GLN A 106 7.55 2.45 -12.90
C GLN A 106 7.42 3.08 -14.28
N ALA A 107 7.68 4.37 -14.38
CA ALA A 107 7.56 5.13 -15.61
C ALA A 107 8.72 6.11 -15.76
N SER A 108 9.02 6.51 -17.01
CA SER A 108 9.89 7.65 -17.24
C SER A 108 9.26 8.94 -16.70
N PRO A 109 10.06 9.96 -16.33
CA PRO A 109 9.52 11.21 -15.77
C PRO A 109 8.40 11.84 -16.61
N LEU A 110 8.53 11.86 -17.94
CA LEU A 110 7.51 12.39 -18.84
C LEU A 110 6.22 11.55 -18.82
N ALA A 111 6.35 10.22 -18.84
CA ALA A 111 5.21 9.33 -18.75
C ALA A 111 4.52 9.43 -17.39
N ALA A 112 5.29 9.56 -16.30
CA ALA A 112 4.76 9.76 -14.96
C ALA A 112 3.98 11.06 -14.82
N ILE A 113 4.49 12.16 -15.38
CA ILE A 113 3.77 13.46 -15.43
C ILE A 113 2.43 13.30 -16.16
N LEU A 114 2.44 12.67 -17.34
CA LEU A 114 1.23 12.45 -18.14
C LEU A 114 0.21 11.58 -17.39
N GLN A 115 0.65 10.45 -16.84
CA GLN A 115 -0.21 9.53 -16.09
C GLN A 115 -0.80 10.21 -14.84
N THR A 116 0.02 10.92 -14.08
CA THR A 116 -0.42 11.65 -12.87
C THR A 116 -1.46 12.73 -13.23
N ASN A 117 -1.18 13.55 -14.25
CA ASN A 117 -2.10 14.61 -14.67
C ASN A 117 -3.43 14.05 -15.23
N LEU A 118 -3.42 12.88 -15.85
CA LEU A 118 -4.63 12.21 -16.32
C LEU A 118 -5.44 11.59 -15.17
N LEU A 119 -4.75 11.03 -14.18
CA LEU A 119 -5.38 10.31 -13.07
C LEU A 119 -5.91 11.26 -11.97
N LEU A 120 -5.17 12.32 -11.67
CA LEU A 120 -5.44 13.24 -10.57
C LEU A 120 -6.84 13.87 -10.63
N PRO A 121 -7.34 14.40 -11.77
CA PRO A 121 -8.69 14.96 -11.85
C PRO A 121 -9.81 13.95 -11.56
N LEU A 122 -9.52 12.66 -11.69
CA LEU A 122 -10.48 11.59 -11.45
C LEU A 122 -10.50 11.17 -9.97
N ILE A 123 -9.34 11.13 -9.33
CA ILE A 123 -9.17 10.61 -7.98
C ILE A 123 -9.31 11.73 -6.93
N TYR A 124 -8.78 12.91 -7.17
CA TYR A 124 -8.78 13.99 -6.19
C TYR A 124 -10.18 14.37 -5.67
N PRO A 125 -11.24 14.48 -6.53
CA PRO A 125 -12.60 14.73 -6.04
C PRO A 125 -13.13 13.61 -5.13
N VAL A 126 -12.71 12.36 -5.35
CA VAL A 126 -13.08 11.23 -4.48
C VAL A 126 -12.42 11.39 -3.10
N VAL A 127 -11.14 11.74 -3.08
CA VAL A 127 -10.38 11.94 -1.85
C VAL A 127 -10.92 13.12 -1.04
N ARG A 128 -11.10 14.27 -1.69
CA ARG A 128 -11.48 15.52 -1.03
C ARG A 128 -12.95 15.55 -0.62
N ASP A 129 -13.83 15.15 -1.55
CA ASP A 129 -15.28 15.34 -1.41
C ASP A 129 -16.06 14.03 -1.19
N GLY A 130 -15.39 12.86 -1.27
CA GLY A 130 -16.03 11.55 -1.24
C GLY A 130 -16.91 11.25 -2.47
N LYS A 131 -16.75 11.99 -3.59
CA LYS A 131 -17.66 11.95 -4.74
C LYS A 131 -16.96 11.54 -6.03
N PHE A 132 -17.49 10.54 -6.69
CA PHE A 132 -17.10 10.15 -8.05
C PHE A 132 -17.75 11.08 -9.07
N LYS A 133 -17.00 12.05 -9.61
CA LYS A 133 -17.51 12.98 -10.64
C LYS A 133 -17.49 12.41 -12.06
N ALA A 134 -16.62 11.42 -12.33
CA ALA A 134 -16.45 10.87 -13.66
C ALA A 134 -17.47 9.76 -13.95
N LYS A 135 -18.45 10.01 -14.82
CA LYS A 135 -19.53 9.07 -15.20
C LYS A 135 -19.01 7.71 -15.71
N PHE A 136 -17.85 7.67 -16.38
CA PHE A 136 -17.30 6.42 -16.85
C PHE A 136 -16.72 5.55 -15.72
N LEU A 137 -16.15 6.18 -14.67
CA LEU A 137 -15.71 5.47 -13.47
C LEU A 137 -16.91 4.91 -12.72
N GLN A 138 -17.97 5.69 -12.58
CA GLN A 138 -19.23 5.21 -12.00
C GLN A 138 -19.75 3.99 -12.75
N LYS A 139 -19.86 4.06 -14.10
CA LYS A 139 -20.28 2.91 -14.92
C LYS A 139 -19.38 1.68 -14.75
N ARG A 140 -18.05 1.88 -14.59
CA ARG A 140 -17.12 0.78 -14.31
C ARG A 140 -17.36 0.14 -12.94
N LEU A 141 -17.60 0.96 -11.92
CA LEU A 141 -17.94 0.51 -10.58
C LEU A 141 -19.29 -0.24 -10.59
N ASP A 142 -20.30 0.32 -11.25
CA ASP A 142 -21.64 -0.31 -11.40
C ASP A 142 -21.53 -1.68 -12.11
N LYS A 143 -20.68 -1.77 -13.16
CA LYS A 143 -20.42 -3.06 -13.81
C LYS A 143 -19.77 -4.05 -12.86
N ARG A 144 -18.76 -3.65 -12.11
CA ARG A 144 -18.10 -4.49 -11.12
C ARG A 144 -19.01 -4.85 -9.95
N ALA A 145 -19.88 -3.95 -9.54
CA ALA A 145 -20.86 -4.21 -8.51
C ALA A 145 -21.88 -5.31 -8.91
N LYS A 146 -22.18 -5.45 -10.20
CA LYS A 146 -22.97 -6.58 -10.71
C LYS A 146 -22.27 -7.93 -10.56
N GLU A 147 -20.93 -7.93 -10.56
CA GLU A 147 -20.11 -9.13 -10.38
C GLU A 147 -19.83 -9.42 -8.89
N SER A 148 -19.62 -8.38 -8.09
CA SER A 148 -19.37 -8.46 -6.65
C SER A 148 -19.65 -7.11 -5.99
N GLU A 149 -20.88 -6.94 -5.49
CA GLU A 149 -21.32 -5.72 -4.81
C GLU A 149 -20.54 -5.50 -3.50
N ASP A 150 -20.31 -6.57 -2.75
CA ASP A 150 -19.58 -6.52 -1.48
C ASP A 150 -18.12 -6.07 -1.67
N TYR A 151 -17.46 -6.55 -2.73
CA TYR A 151 -16.12 -6.09 -3.06
C TYR A 151 -16.10 -4.59 -3.39
N VAL A 152 -17.02 -4.11 -4.21
CA VAL A 152 -17.06 -2.69 -4.58
C VAL A 152 -17.33 -1.82 -3.36
N LYS A 153 -18.28 -2.20 -2.49
CA LYS A 153 -18.55 -1.49 -1.23
C LYS A 153 -17.32 -1.46 -0.31
N ALA A 154 -16.67 -2.61 -0.11
CA ALA A 154 -15.49 -2.72 0.74
C ALA A 154 -14.31 -1.93 0.16
N PHE A 155 -14.08 -2.03 -1.15
CA PHE A 155 -13.03 -1.27 -1.84
C PHE A 155 -13.24 0.25 -1.71
N LEU A 156 -14.46 0.74 -1.92
CA LEU A 156 -14.77 2.16 -1.74
C LEU A 156 -14.58 2.63 -0.30
N LYS A 157 -14.95 1.77 0.68
CA LYS A 157 -14.73 2.05 2.10
C LYS A 157 -13.24 2.20 2.46
N MET A 158 -12.32 1.54 1.75
CA MET A 158 -10.89 1.70 1.98
C MET A 158 -10.39 3.14 1.73
N PHE A 159 -11.05 3.89 0.85
CA PHE A 159 -10.74 5.31 0.66
C PHE A 159 -11.25 6.18 1.80
N GLY A 160 -12.19 5.67 2.61
CA GLY A 160 -12.74 6.35 3.77
C GLY A 160 -13.66 7.51 3.42
N ASP A 161 -13.91 8.36 4.42
CA ASP A 161 -14.73 9.56 4.28
C ASP A 161 -13.99 10.66 3.50
N ALA A 162 -14.75 11.70 3.11
CA ALA A 162 -14.18 12.89 2.50
C ALA A 162 -13.11 13.53 3.40
N ARG A 163 -11.99 13.93 2.78
CA ARG A 163 -10.85 14.52 3.47
C ARG A 163 -10.47 15.86 2.86
N PRO A 164 -11.20 16.91 3.22
CA PRO A 164 -11.03 18.25 2.64
C PRO A 164 -9.65 18.86 2.95
N TYR A 165 -8.95 18.37 3.96
CA TYR A 165 -7.58 18.78 4.32
C TYR A 165 -6.50 18.23 3.36
N VAL A 166 -6.78 17.17 2.63
CA VAL A 166 -5.83 16.61 1.67
C VAL A 166 -5.70 17.52 0.46
N THR A 167 -4.48 17.99 0.19
CA THR A 167 -4.22 18.89 -0.93
C THR A 167 -4.09 18.14 -2.26
N MET A 168 -4.41 18.83 -3.36
CA MET A 168 -4.16 18.30 -4.71
C MET A 168 -2.66 18.05 -4.92
N GLN A 169 -1.80 18.88 -4.33
CA GLN A 169 -0.35 18.75 -4.44
C GLN A 169 0.15 17.48 -3.75
N SER A 170 -0.32 17.16 -2.54
CA SER A 170 0.02 15.91 -1.85
C SER A 170 -0.39 14.68 -2.68
N CYS A 171 -1.60 14.68 -3.26
CA CYS A 171 -2.03 13.60 -4.15
C CYS A 171 -1.14 13.50 -5.40
N LYS A 172 -0.83 14.63 -6.03
CA LYS A 172 0.05 14.70 -7.21
C LYS A 172 1.44 14.16 -6.89
N ASN A 173 2.04 14.64 -5.82
CA ASN A 173 3.38 14.23 -5.40
C ASN A 173 3.43 12.74 -5.08
N GLN A 174 2.41 12.20 -4.42
CA GLN A 174 2.34 10.77 -4.09
C GLN A 174 2.29 9.90 -5.34
N PHE A 175 1.39 10.16 -6.29
CA PHE A 175 1.30 9.39 -7.53
C PHE A 175 2.53 9.54 -8.41
N TYR A 176 3.02 10.77 -8.56
CA TYR A 176 4.20 11.03 -9.37
C TYR A 176 5.44 10.34 -8.80
N SER A 177 5.71 10.50 -7.50
CA SER A 177 6.91 9.93 -6.89
C SER A 177 6.88 8.41 -6.83
N ASP A 178 5.71 7.77 -6.70
CA ASP A 178 5.59 6.31 -6.80
C ASP A 178 6.07 5.80 -8.17
N LEU A 179 5.64 6.48 -9.24
CA LEU A 179 6.00 6.10 -10.61
C LEU A 179 7.48 6.31 -10.93
N ILE A 180 8.14 7.32 -10.33
CA ILE A 180 9.53 7.67 -10.67
C ILE A 180 10.57 7.19 -9.65
N THR A 181 10.16 6.77 -8.44
CA THR A 181 11.11 6.28 -7.44
C THR A 181 11.62 4.90 -7.86
N PRO A 182 12.92 4.76 -8.15
CA PRO A 182 13.41 3.51 -8.70
C PRO A 182 13.40 2.39 -7.64
N LEU A 183 12.84 1.25 -8.00
CA LEU A 183 12.96 0.02 -7.24
C LEU A 183 13.95 -0.89 -7.99
N PRO A 184 15.06 -1.32 -7.36
CA PRO A 184 16.03 -2.20 -8.01
C PRO A 184 15.43 -3.52 -8.47
N ASP A 185 16.06 -4.14 -9.47
CA ASP A 185 15.73 -5.51 -9.86
C ASP A 185 16.48 -6.52 -8.97
N LYS A 186 15.92 -7.71 -8.81
CA LYS A 186 16.53 -8.84 -8.10
C LYS A 186 16.96 -8.51 -6.66
N ILE A 187 16.15 -7.74 -5.95
CA ILE A 187 16.37 -7.46 -4.53
C ILE A 187 16.49 -8.79 -3.78
N HIS A 188 17.63 -8.96 -3.12
CA HIS A 188 17.92 -10.08 -2.22
C HIS A 188 18.60 -9.54 -0.97
N ILE A 189 18.00 -9.77 0.19
CA ILE A 189 18.51 -9.30 1.48
C ILE A 189 18.61 -10.51 2.41
N LEU A 190 19.80 -10.78 2.90
CA LEU A 190 20.03 -11.87 3.84
C LEU A 190 19.21 -11.64 5.13
N GLY A 191 18.40 -12.62 5.50
CA GLY A 191 17.54 -12.55 6.68
C GLY A 191 16.24 -11.76 6.48
N THR A 192 15.89 -11.43 5.23
CA THR A 192 14.58 -10.87 4.87
C THR A 192 13.89 -11.78 3.86
N GLU A 193 12.68 -12.21 4.15
CA GLU A 193 11.82 -12.92 3.21
C GLU A 193 10.76 -11.98 2.63
N ILE A 194 10.53 -12.06 1.31
CA ILE A 194 9.51 -11.26 0.64
C ILE A 194 8.32 -12.14 0.25
N HIS A 195 7.16 -11.81 0.78
CA HIS A 195 5.90 -12.48 0.52
C HIS A 195 4.97 -11.56 -0.29
N ILE A 196 4.27 -12.12 -1.26
CA ILE A 196 3.35 -11.36 -2.13
C ILE A 196 1.96 -11.97 -2.03
N PHE A 197 0.99 -11.22 -1.55
CA PHE A 197 -0.43 -11.59 -1.61
C PHE A 197 -0.95 -11.22 -3.00
N TYR A 198 -0.79 -12.15 -3.94
CA TYR A 198 -1.04 -11.92 -5.34
C TYR A 198 -2.48 -12.19 -5.73
N ALA A 199 -3.23 -11.15 -6.03
CA ALA A 199 -4.57 -11.23 -6.57
C ALA A 199 -4.53 -11.59 -8.07
N LEU A 200 -4.91 -12.81 -8.42
CA LEU A 200 -4.81 -13.35 -9.80
C LEU A 200 -5.59 -12.52 -10.83
N LYS A 201 -6.72 -11.92 -10.40
CA LYS A 201 -7.55 -11.07 -11.27
C LYS A 201 -6.89 -9.72 -11.65
N MET A 202 -5.76 -9.36 -11.05
CA MET A 202 -4.92 -8.25 -11.53
C MET A 202 -4.26 -8.57 -12.87
N GLY A 203 -3.93 -9.84 -13.11
CA GLY A 203 -3.36 -10.32 -14.38
C GLY A 203 -1.86 -10.64 -14.31
N LYS A 204 -1.41 -11.46 -15.25
CA LYS A 204 -0.06 -12.07 -15.27
C LYS A 204 1.12 -11.07 -15.28
N LYS A 205 0.90 -9.84 -15.79
CA LYS A 205 1.94 -8.81 -15.83
C LYS A 205 2.47 -8.45 -14.43
N TYR A 206 1.62 -8.50 -13.39
CA TYR A 206 2.02 -8.18 -12.02
C TYR A 206 2.92 -9.27 -11.43
N ARG A 207 2.61 -10.55 -11.69
CA ARG A 207 3.49 -11.65 -11.33
C ARG A 207 4.91 -11.48 -11.89
N ALA A 208 5.00 -11.10 -13.18
CA ALA A 208 6.28 -10.85 -13.83
C ALA A 208 7.06 -9.70 -13.17
N ARG A 209 6.37 -8.64 -12.72
CA ARG A 209 7.00 -7.52 -11.99
C ARG A 209 7.55 -7.97 -10.64
N TYR A 210 6.79 -8.74 -9.85
CA TYR A 210 7.27 -9.27 -8.58
C TYR A 210 8.53 -10.12 -8.77
N GLN A 211 8.55 -11.00 -9.75
CA GLN A 211 9.70 -11.83 -10.10
C GLN A 211 10.88 -11.04 -10.69
N ARG A 212 10.62 -9.86 -11.26
CA ARG A 212 11.65 -8.93 -11.72
C ARG A 212 12.32 -8.25 -10.54
N HIS A 213 11.56 -7.64 -9.64
CA HIS A 213 12.09 -6.82 -8.55
C HIS A 213 12.63 -7.64 -7.38
N PHE A 214 12.10 -8.83 -7.12
CA PHE A 214 12.57 -9.67 -6.02
C PHE A 214 13.19 -10.97 -6.55
N ALA A 215 14.34 -11.38 -5.98
CA ALA A 215 15.05 -12.56 -6.43
C ALA A 215 14.28 -13.86 -6.14
N HIS A 216 13.67 -13.96 -4.94
CA HIS A 216 12.99 -15.16 -4.46
C HIS A 216 11.68 -14.79 -3.73
N PRO A 217 10.67 -14.17 -4.42
CA PRO A 217 9.42 -13.83 -3.75
C PRO A 217 8.57 -15.08 -3.53
N VAL A 218 7.99 -15.23 -2.34
CA VAL A 218 6.98 -16.25 -2.04
C VAL A 218 5.62 -15.71 -2.47
N LEU A 219 4.99 -16.33 -3.48
CA LEU A 219 3.71 -15.89 -4.01
C LEU A 219 2.56 -16.65 -3.33
N HIS A 220 1.69 -15.93 -2.63
CA HIS A 220 0.42 -16.41 -2.11
C HIS A 220 -0.69 -16.05 -3.10
N GLU A 221 -0.97 -16.94 -4.02
CA GLU A 221 -1.93 -16.71 -5.11
C GLU A 221 -3.37 -16.85 -4.63
N GLN A 222 -4.18 -15.81 -4.88
CA GLN A 222 -5.59 -15.75 -4.51
C GLN A 222 -6.44 -15.42 -5.74
N ASN A 223 -7.52 -16.17 -6.00
CA ASN A 223 -8.45 -15.86 -7.10
C ASN A 223 -9.36 -14.68 -6.74
N LEU A 224 -8.76 -13.55 -6.40
CA LEU A 224 -9.39 -12.35 -5.89
C LEU A 224 -9.06 -11.14 -6.77
N GLN A 225 -9.80 -10.06 -6.57
CA GLN A 225 -9.55 -8.74 -7.15
C GLN A 225 -8.44 -8.01 -6.36
N HIS A 226 -8.02 -6.86 -6.89
CA HIS A 226 -7.10 -5.94 -6.23
C HIS A 226 -7.59 -5.56 -4.82
N GLU A 227 -6.77 -5.81 -3.79
CA GLU A 227 -7.05 -5.55 -2.36
C GLU A 227 -8.28 -6.29 -1.76
N GLU A 228 -8.92 -7.20 -2.49
CA GLU A 228 -10.10 -7.92 -2.02
C GLU A 228 -9.81 -8.75 -0.77
N LEU A 229 -8.61 -9.35 -0.66
CA LEU A 229 -8.22 -10.12 0.51
C LEU A 229 -8.26 -9.28 1.80
N LEU A 230 -7.69 -8.07 1.76
CA LEU A 230 -7.68 -7.15 2.90
C LEU A 230 -9.08 -6.58 3.16
N ALA A 231 -9.77 -6.14 2.11
CA ALA A 231 -11.02 -5.41 2.21
C ALA A 231 -12.22 -6.30 2.58
N CYS A 232 -12.30 -7.52 2.03
CA CYS A 232 -13.45 -8.40 2.18
C CYS A 232 -13.20 -9.61 3.09
N HIS A 233 -11.93 -10.01 3.27
CA HIS A 233 -11.57 -11.23 4.00
C HIS A 233 -10.54 -10.95 5.12
N PRO A 234 -10.81 -9.99 6.05
CA PRO A 234 -9.84 -9.55 7.06
C PRO A 234 -9.34 -10.68 7.96
N GLY A 235 -10.19 -11.65 8.27
CA GLY A 235 -9.80 -12.84 9.04
C GLY A 235 -8.80 -13.72 8.31
N GLN A 236 -9.01 -13.99 7.02
CA GLN A 236 -8.07 -14.77 6.20
C GLN A 236 -6.75 -14.03 5.99
N TRP A 237 -6.84 -12.72 5.75
CA TRP A 237 -5.67 -11.85 5.64
C TRP A 237 -4.81 -11.91 6.93
N ALA A 238 -5.44 -11.74 8.10
CA ALA A 238 -4.75 -11.78 9.38
C ALA A 238 -4.13 -13.16 9.67
N GLN A 239 -4.83 -14.25 9.37
CA GLN A 239 -4.30 -15.61 9.49
C GLN A 239 -3.06 -15.81 8.61
N LEU A 240 -3.10 -15.32 7.36
CA LEU A 240 -1.96 -15.43 6.45
C LEU A 240 -0.76 -14.62 6.95
N VAL A 241 -0.97 -13.38 7.44
CA VAL A 241 0.10 -12.57 8.05
C VAL A 241 0.69 -13.29 9.27
N LYS A 242 -0.16 -13.84 10.14
CA LYS A 242 0.28 -14.60 11.33
C LYS A 242 1.07 -15.86 10.97
N SER A 243 0.65 -16.61 9.96
CA SER A 243 1.35 -17.83 9.52
C SER A 243 2.74 -17.54 8.95
N ILE A 244 2.98 -16.34 8.45
CA ILE A 244 4.28 -15.89 7.93
C ILE A 244 5.16 -15.36 9.08
N ALA A 245 4.60 -14.53 9.96
CA ALA A 245 5.40 -13.69 10.84
C ALA A 245 5.34 -14.05 12.33
N LEU A 246 4.52 -14.98 12.76
CA LEU A 246 4.53 -15.54 14.13
C LEU A 246 5.40 -16.77 14.23
#